data_8b7266afe60cea52692e6a493a8d87e6
#
_entry.id   8b7266afe60cea52692e6a493a8d87e6
#
_cell.length_a   1.000
_cell.length_b   1.000
_cell.length_c   1.000
_cell.angle_alpha   90.00
_cell.angle_beta   90.00
_cell.angle_gamma   90.00
#
_symmetry.space_group_name_H-M   'P 1'
#
loop_
_entity.id
_entity.type
_entity.pdbx_description
1 polymer ?
#
loop_
_entity_poly.entity_id
_entity_poly.type
_entity_poly.pdbx_seq_one_letter_code
_entity_poly.pdbx_strand_id
1 'polypeptide(L)'
;MKRRVVVTGLGAITPVGNNVELFWNNIKNGVCGIDFIKAFDTEKFKAKLAAEVKDFNPEDYMEKKEAKRLDRFCQFALAAAAQAVSDADFDMEKINKERFGVVVGSGIGGIGNIESEKVKLIERGPNRVHPLFIPMIIGNMAAGNIAIRFGAKGPCTNIVTACATGTNCIGEAFRMIKDDLADVMISGGTEASITPLSIAGFTSLTALSKSTDPLRASIPFDKERNRAVAKNEPISWEL
;
A
#
# COMPACT_ATOMS: atom_id res chain seq x y z
N MET A 1 -4.88 9.71 33.57
CA MET A 1 -3.61 10.13 32.91
C MET A 1 -3.79 10.00 31.42
N LYS A 2 -3.24 10.92 30.59
CA LYS A 2 -3.25 10.74 29.14
C LYS A 2 -2.25 9.60 28.81
N ARG A 3 -2.70 8.58 28.07
CA ARG A 3 -1.83 7.50 27.58
C ARG A 3 -0.77 8.07 26.63
N ARG A 4 0.47 7.62 26.77
CA ARG A 4 1.55 7.88 25.83
C ARG A 4 1.54 6.82 24.74
N VAL A 5 1.49 7.24 23.50
CA VAL A 5 1.53 6.36 22.33
C VAL A 5 2.93 6.44 21.72
N VAL A 6 3.49 5.30 21.36
CA VAL A 6 4.84 5.19 20.78
C VAL A 6 4.81 4.26 19.58
N VAL A 7 5.69 4.50 18.62
CA VAL A 7 5.94 3.57 17.51
C VAL A 7 6.90 2.50 18.00
N THR A 8 6.56 1.25 17.81
CA THR A 8 7.32 0.09 18.29
C THR A 8 7.92 -0.74 17.16
N GLY A 9 7.34 -0.70 15.96
CA GLY A 9 7.86 -1.41 14.80
C GLY A 9 7.53 -0.71 13.50
N LEU A 10 8.36 -0.94 12.50
CA LEU A 10 8.28 -0.35 11.16
C LEU A 10 8.32 -1.41 10.08
N GLY A 11 7.56 -1.23 9.02
CA GLY A 11 7.62 -2.05 7.82
C GLY A 11 7.44 -1.23 6.56
N ALA A 12 8.20 -1.53 5.52
CA ALA A 12 8.16 -0.78 4.27
C ALA A 12 8.38 -1.68 3.05
N ILE A 13 7.53 -1.51 2.04
CA ILE A 13 7.70 -2.05 0.69
C ILE A 13 7.61 -0.87 -0.27
N THR A 14 8.70 -0.45 -0.87
CA THR A 14 8.76 0.79 -1.64
C THR A 14 9.53 0.61 -2.95
N PRO A 15 9.41 1.54 -3.90
CA PRO A 15 10.20 1.51 -5.13
C PRO A 15 11.71 1.58 -4.93
N VAL A 16 12.17 1.98 -3.75
CA VAL A 16 13.60 2.09 -3.41
C VAL A 16 14.03 1.14 -2.29
N GLY A 17 13.16 0.22 -1.86
CA GLY A 17 13.53 -0.83 -0.89
C GLY A 17 12.33 -1.61 -0.39
N ASN A 18 12.49 -2.92 -0.26
CA ASN A 18 11.46 -3.85 0.21
C ASN A 18 11.62 -4.19 1.70
N ASN A 19 12.33 -3.36 2.44
CA ASN A 19 12.37 -3.33 3.91
C ASN A 19 12.83 -1.95 4.37
N VAL A 20 12.66 -1.65 5.65
CA VAL A 20 12.97 -0.35 6.24
C VAL A 20 14.45 0.02 6.12
N GLU A 21 15.35 -0.92 6.34
CA GLU A 21 16.79 -0.67 6.28
C GLU A 21 17.23 -0.27 4.86
N LEU A 22 16.84 -1.05 3.86
CA LEU A 22 17.16 -0.78 2.45
C LEU A 22 16.52 0.53 1.98
N PHE A 23 15.25 0.75 2.33
CA PHE A 23 14.52 1.98 2.06
C PHE A 23 15.27 3.19 2.62
N TRP A 24 15.64 3.15 3.90
CA TRP A 24 16.33 4.25 4.57
C TRP A 24 17.73 4.51 3.99
N ASN A 25 18.50 3.45 3.74
CA ASN A 25 19.82 3.57 3.15
C ASN A 25 19.76 4.15 1.74
N ASN A 26 18.81 3.72 0.92
CA ASN A 26 18.64 4.24 -0.44
C ASN A 26 18.20 5.72 -0.45
N ILE A 27 17.31 6.12 0.46
CA ILE A 27 16.95 7.54 0.62
C ILE A 27 18.16 8.39 1.01
N LYS A 28 18.95 7.95 1.99
CA LYS A 28 20.17 8.66 2.40
C LYS A 28 21.18 8.83 1.26
N ASN A 29 21.24 7.87 0.37
CA ASN A 29 22.13 7.88 -0.80
C ASN A 29 21.52 8.55 -2.04
N GLY A 30 20.32 9.13 -1.94
CA GLY A 30 19.66 9.82 -3.04
C GLY A 30 19.22 8.90 -4.19
N VAL A 31 18.97 7.62 -3.91
CA VAL A 31 18.53 6.66 -4.94
C VAL A 31 17.14 7.06 -5.44
N CYS A 32 17.02 7.25 -6.75
CA CYS A 32 15.75 7.51 -7.41
C CYS A 32 15.03 6.21 -7.73
N GLY A 33 13.79 6.08 -7.25
CA GLY A 33 12.92 4.93 -7.55
C GLY A 33 12.13 5.06 -8.86
N ILE A 34 12.11 6.25 -9.46
CA ILE A 34 11.37 6.53 -10.71
C ILE A 34 12.11 5.92 -11.90
N ASP A 35 11.35 5.27 -12.78
CA ASP A 35 11.85 4.67 -14.02
C ASP A 35 10.71 4.62 -15.05
N PHE A 36 11.01 4.19 -16.27
CA PHE A 36 9.97 3.86 -17.24
C PHE A 36 9.08 2.74 -16.72
N ILE A 37 7.76 2.91 -16.91
CA ILE A 37 6.77 1.89 -16.52
C ILE A 37 7.08 0.58 -17.26
N LYS A 38 7.18 -0.52 -16.50
CA LYS A 38 7.43 -1.87 -17.01
C LYS A 38 6.21 -2.79 -16.90
N ALA A 39 5.24 -2.43 -16.07
CA ALA A 39 4.04 -3.24 -15.82
C ALA A 39 3.15 -3.40 -17.08
N PHE A 40 3.19 -2.45 -18.02
CA PHE A 40 2.42 -2.49 -19.27
C PHE A 40 3.05 -1.62 -20.36
N ASP A 41 2.61 -1.82 -21.59
CA ASP A 41 3.07 -1.00 -22.73
C ASP A 41 2.57 0.44 -22.64
N THR A 42 3.49 1.39 -22.65
CA THR A 42 3.23 2.83 -22.52
C THR A 42 3.31 3.60 -23.84
N GLU A 43 3.41 2.95 -25.00
CA GLU A 43 3.58 3.62 -26.29
C GLU A 43 2.53 4.73 -26.51
N LYS A 44 1.27 4.43 -26.20
CA LYS A 44 0.12 5.34 -26.37
C LYS A 44 -0.11 6.30 -25.19
N PHE A 45 0.66 6.19 -24.11
CA PHE A 45 0.49 7.00 -22.91
C PHE A 45 1.36 8.26 -22.97
N LYS A 46 0.83 9.38 -22.46
CA LYS A 46 1.61 10.62 -22.30
C LYS A 46 2.53 10.60 -21.09
N ALA A 47 2.11 9.97 -20.00
CA ALA A 47 2.93 9.71 -18.84
C ALA A 47 3.58 8.34 -18.99
N LYS A 48 4.90 8.29 -18.96
CA LYS A 48 5.69 7.07 -19.21
C LYS A 48 6.52 6.62 -18.01
N LEU A 49 6.57 7.45 -16.98
CA LEU A 49 7.38 7.22 -15.79
C LEU A 49 6.50 6.92 -14.58
N ALA A 50 6.95 5.98 -13.77
CA ALA A 50 6.37 5.67 -12.47
C ALA A 50 7.46 5.17 -11.50
N ALA A 51 7.15 5.14 -10.21
CA ALA A 51 7.98 4.49 -9.21
C ALA A 51 7.33 3.14 -8.85
N GLU A 52 7.72 2.08 -9.55
CA GLU A 52 7.23 0.72 -9.33
C GLU A 52 8.03 0.02 -8.22
N VAL A 53 7.35 -0.75 -7.37
CA VAL A 53 8.03 -1.68 -6.46
C VAL A 53 8.71 -2.77 -7.27
N LYS A 54 10.03 -2.90 -7.08
CA LYS A 54 10.91 -3.85 -7.79
C LYS A 54 11.19 -5.07 -6.91
N ASP A 55 11.41 -6.22 -7.55
CA ASP A 55 11.90 -7.44 -6.91
C ASP A 55 11.08 -7.91 -5.70
N PHE A 56 9.78 -7.58 -5.66
CA PHE A 56 8.88 -8.05 -4.62
C PHE A 56 8.26 -9.39 -5.00
N ASN A 57 8.63 -10.41 -4.25
CA ASN A 57 8.02 -11.73 -4.31
C ASN A 57 7.07 -11.92 -3.13
N PRO A 58 5.75 -12.03 -3.33
CA PRO A 58 4.81 -12.24 -2.23
C PRO A 58 5.03 -13.56 -1.48
N GLU A 59 5.64 -14.57 -2.11
CA GLU A 59 5.91 -15.89 -1.49
C GLU A 59 6.94 -15.80 -0.36
N ASP A 60 7.68 -14.69 -0.23
CA ASP A 60 8.57 -14.42 0.91
C ASP A 60 7.80 -14.09 2.20
N TYR A 61 6.52 -13.69 2.08
CA TYR A 61 5.69 -13.21 3.18
C TYR A 61 4.40 -14.03 3.39
N MET A 62 3.96 -14.77 2.38
CA MET A 62 2.71 -15.51 2.41
C MET A 62 2.75 -16.72 1.48
N GLU A 63 1.91 -17.72 1.75
CA GLU A 63 1.81 -18.87 0.86
C GLU A 63 1.33 -18.48 -0.55
N LYS A 64 1.81 -19.17 -1.57
CA LYS A 64 1.44 -18.98 -2.98
C LYS A 64 -0.08 -19.01 -3.22
N LYS A 65 -0.80 -19.88 -2.51
CA LYS A 65 -2.26 -19.99 -2.61
C LYS A 65 -2.95 -18.75 -2.04
N GLU A 66 -2.42 -18.19 -0.98
CA GLU A 66 -2.90 -16.96 -0.36
C GLU A 66 -2.61 -15.77 -1.28
N ALA A 67 -1.38 -15.61 -1.75
CA ALA A 67 -0.98 -14.54 -2.65
C ALA A 67 -1.89 -14.42 -3.88
N LYS A 68 -2.31 -15.56 -4.46
CA LYS A 68 -3.24 -15.59 -5.60
C LYS A 68 -4.67 -15.12 -5.30
N ARG A 69 -5.05 -15.02 -4.04
CA ARG A 69 -6.38 -14.59 -3.59
C ARG A 69 -6.42 -13.11 -3.18
N LEU A 70 -5.27 -12.44 -3.22
CA LEU A 70 -5.09 -11.07 -2.79
C LEU A 70 -4.71 -10.19 -3.97
N ASP A 71 -5.28 -9.00 -4.03
CA ASP A 71 -4.75 -7.95 -4.90
C ASP A 71 -3.37 -7.48 -4.43
N ARG A 72 -2.63 -6.87 -5.33
CA ARG A 72 -1.26 -6.41 -5.09
C ARG A 72 -1.15 -5.46 -3.89
N PHE A 73 -2.12 -4.54 -3.71
CA PHE A 73 -2.11 -3.63 -2.56
C PHE A 73 -2.24 -4.38 -1.22
N CYS A 74 -3.02 -5.46 -1.18
CA CYS A 74 -3.10 -6.32 0.01
C CYS A 74 -1.82 -7.12 0.24
N GLN A 75 -1.17 -7.60 -0.81
CA GLN A 75 0.12 -8.29 -0.70
C GLN A 75 1.19 -7.38 -0.11
N PHE A 76 1.28 -6.14 -0.57
CA PHE A 76 2.17 -5.13 -0.01
C PHE A 76 1.86 -4.83 1.46
N ALA A 77 0.58 -4.60 1.78
CA ALA A 77 0.16 -4.31 3.15
C ALA A 77 0.53 -5.43 4.13
N LEU A 78 0.28 -6.69 3.76
CA LEU A 78 0.63 -7.85 4.59
C LEU A 78 2.14 -7.99 4.76
N ALA A 79 2.92 -7.76 3.71
CA ALA A 79 4.37 -7.83 3.78
C ALA A 79 4.94 -6.75 4.72
N ALA A 80 4.49 -5.50 4.56
CA ALA A 80 4.91 -4.41 5.43
C ALA A 80 4.44 -4.61 6.88
N ALA A 81 3.21 -5.09 7.10
CA ALA A 81 2.74 -5.42 8.44
C ALA A 81 3.55 -6.55 9.09
N ALA A 82 3.95 -7.58 8.33
CA ALA A 82 4.80 -8.64 8.84
C ALA A 82 6.19 -8.13 9.29
N GLN A 83 6.76 -7.19 8.52
CA GLN A 83 8.01 -6.52 8.93
C GLN A 83 7.81 -5.71 10.22
N ALA A 84 6.74 -4.90 10.31
CA ALA A 84 6.47 -4.06 11.48
C ALA A 84 6.26 -4.91 12.75
N VAL A 85 5.49 -6.00 12.65
CA VAL A 85 5.30 -6.93 13.78
C VAL A 85 6.61 -7.60 14.19
N SER A 86 7.45 -7.98 13.22
CA SER A 86 8.77 -8.56 13.50
C SER A 86 9.72 -7.56 14.15
N ASP A 87 9.71 -6.30 13.69
CA ASP A 87 10.56 -5.22 14.22
C ASP A 87 10.15 -4.81 15.64
N ALA A 88 8.85 -4.86 15.94
CA ALA A 88 8.32 -4.56 17.28
C ALA A 88 8.73 -5.59 18.35
N ASP A 89 9.14 -6.78 17.95
CA ASP A 89 9.60 -7.88 18.83
C ASP A 89 8.61 -8.23 19.97
N PHE A 90 7.31 -8.13 19.69
CA PHE A 90 6.28 -8.45 20.66
C PHE A 90 6.05 -9.96 20.78
N ASP A 91 5.87 -10.41 22.02
CA ASP A 91 5.30 -11.73 22.29
C ASP A 91 3.81 -11.72 21.95
N MET A 92 3.47 -12.14 20.74
CA MET A 92 2.11 -12.14 20.22
C MET A 92 1.12 -12.97 21.05
N GLU A 93 1.61 -13.92 21.85
CA GLU A 93 0.77 -14.72 22.75
C GLU A 93 0.32 -13.92 23.98
N LYS A 94 1.10 -12.91 24.38
CA LYS A 94 0.78 -12.05 25.53
C LYS A 94 -0.09 -10.84 25.19
N ILE A 95 -0.26 -10.52 23.91
CA ILE A 95 -1.11 -9.40 23.48
C ILE A 95 -2.58 -9.75 23.70
N ASN A 96 -3.32 -8.86 24.35
CA ASN A 96 -4.77 -8.95 24.41
C ASN A 96 -5.36 -8.72 23.03
N LYS A 97 -5.79 -9.79 22.36
CA LYS A 97 -6.31 -9.74 20.99
C LYS A 97 -7.55 -8.86 20.83
N GLU A 98 -8.40 -8.74 21.86
CA GLU A 98 -9.58 -7.88 21.86
C GLU A 98 -9.24 -6.37 21.90
N ARG A 99 -8.00 -6.05 22.28
CA ARG A 99 -7.45 -4.69 22.33
C ARG A 99 -6.32 -4.47 21.31
N PHE A 100 -6.13 -5.42 20.41
CA PHE A 100 -5.22 -5.35 19.29
C PHE A 100 -6.03 -5.06 18.01
N GLY A 101 -5.79 -3.90 17.39
CA GLY A 101 -6.55 -3.44 16.24
C GLY A 101 -5.70 -3.16 15.00
N VAL A 102 -6.39 -2.86 13.90
CA VAL A 102 -5.76 -2.54 12.60
C VAL A 102 -6.48 -1.37 11.94
N VAL A 103 -5.73 -0.34 11.57
CA VAL A 103 -6.24 0.79 10.76
C VAL A 103 -5.30 0.97 9.56
N VAL A 104 -5.61 0.33 8.46
CA VAL A 104 -4.80 0.38 7.23
C VAL A 104 -5.71 0.70 6.05
N GLY A 105 -5.34 1.72 5.27
CA GLY A 105 -6.14 2.19 4.16
C GLY A 105 -5.45 2.09 2.81
N SER A 106 -6.26 2.14 1.76
CA SER A 106 -5.83 2.31 0.37
C SER A 106 -6.70 3.39 -0.28
N GLY A 107 -6.10 4.24 -1.09
CA GLY A 107 -6.81 5.32 -1.78
C GLY A 107 -7.74 4.79 -2.88
N ILE A 108 -7.37 3.71 -3.55
CA ILE A 108 -8.11 3.17 -4.71
C ILE A 108 -8.49 1.70 -4.51
N GLY A 109 -7.70 0.91 -3.78
CA GLY A 109 -7.91 -0.52 -3.63
C GLY A 109 -7.47 -1.33 -4.86
N GLY A 110 -8.16 -2.43 -5.16
CA GLY A 110 -7.77 -3.42 -6.16
C GLY A 110 -8.09 -3.05 -7.61
N ILE A 111 -7.67 -1.89 -8.08
CA ILE A 111 -7.98 -1.40 -9.44
C ILE A 111 -7.43 -2.33 -10.54
N GLY A 112 -6.29 -2.96 -10.34
CA GLY A 112 -5.73 -3.92 -11.30
C GLY A 112 -6.65 -5.13 -11.51
N ASN A 113 -7.29 -5.62 -10.45
CA ASN A 113 -8.31 -6.66 -10.56
C ASN A 113 -9.60 -6.15 -11.23
N ILE A 114 -10.01 -4.90 -11.01
CA ILE A 114 -11.16 -4.29 -11.72
C ILE A 114 -10.89 -4.29 -13.23
N GLU A 115 -9.72 -3.87 -13.66
CA GLU A 115 -9.35 -3.85 -15.08
C GLU A 115 -9.36 -5.26 -15.68
N SER A 116 -8.66 -6.20 -15.06
CA SER A 116 -8.51 -7.55 -15.58
C SER A 116 -9.82 -8.33 -15.61
N GLU A 117 -10.65 -8.21 -14.58
CA GLU A 117 -11.94 -8.89 -14.52
C GLU A 117 -12.98 -8.25 -15.47
N LYS A 118 -12.87 -6.92 -15.72
CA LYS A 118 -13.70 -6.27 -16.75
C LYS A 118 -13.40 -6.81 -18.15
N VAL A 119 -12.13 -7.04 -18.48
CA VAL A 119 -11.75 -7.66 -19.75
C VAL A 119 -12.31 -9.09 -19.84
N LYS A 120 -12.14 -9.90 -18.80
CA LYS A 120 -12.71 -11.25 -18.75
C LYS A 120 -14.24 -11.28 -18.92
N LEU A 121 -14.93 -10.33 -18.27
CA LEU A 121 -16.39 -10.19 -18.40
C LEU A 121 -16.81 -9.95 -19.86
N ILE A 122 -16.10 -9.07 -20.55
CA ILE A 122 -16.42 -8.71 -21.94
C ILE A 122 -16.09 -9.87 -22.88
N GLU A 123 -14.92 -10.48 -22.74
CA GLU A 123 -14.44 -11.51 -23.67
C GLU A 123 -15.03 -12.89 -23.44
N ARG A 124 -15.33 -13.24 -22.16
CA ARG A 124 -15.64 -14.62 -21.75
C ARG A 124 -16.97 -14.75 -21.02
N GLY A 125 -17.67 -13.64 -20.80
CA GLY A 125 -18.98 -13.60 -20.13
C GLY A 125 -18.92 -13.65 -18.59
N PRO A 126 -20.09 -13.47 -17.92
CA PRO A 126 -20.18 -13.26 -16.48
C PRO A 126 -19.70 -14.45 -15.64
N ASN A 127 -19.82 -15.66 -16.15
CA ASN A 127 -19.43 -16.88 -15.45
C ASN A 127 -17.89 -17.08 -15.36
N ARG A 128 -17.10 -16.18 -15.93
CA ARG A 128 -15.63 -16.21 -15.91
C ARG A 128 -15.01 -15.17 -15.01
N VAL A 129 -15.80 -14.30 -14.41
CA VAL A 129 -15.36 -13.38 -13.36
C VAL A 129 -14.90 -14.19 -12.14
N HIS A 130 -13.81 -13.77 -11.53
CA HIS A 130 -13.20 -14.48 -10.40
C HIS A 130 -14.15 -14.50 -9.19
N PRO A 131 -14.36 -15.64 -8.50
CA PRO A 131 -15.28 -15.73 -7.36
C PRO A 131 -14.94 -14.78 -6.19
N LEU A 132 -13.65 -14.49 -6.01
CA LEU A 132 -13.15 -13.56 -4.98
C LEU A 132 -12.97 -12.13 -5.53
N PHE A 133 -13.57 -11.79 -6.68
CA PHE A 133 -13.42 -10.47 -7.28
C PHE A 133 -13.73 -9.36 -6.27
N ILE A 134 -14.89 -9.41 -5.64
CA ILE A 134 -15.31 -8.37 -4.68
C ILE A 134 -14.36 -8.26 -3.49
N PRO A 135 -14.02 -9.34 -2.75
CA PRO A 135 -13.00 -9.26 -1.70
C PRO A 135 -11.63 -8.75 -2.16
N MET A 136 -11.24 -9.02 -3.41
CA MET A 136 -9.94 -8.56 -3.93
C MET A 136 -9.91 -7.05 -4.20
N ILE A 137 -11.04 -6.41 -4.49
CA ILE A 137 -11.05 -5.00 -4.89
C ILE A 137 -11.35 -4.02 -3.76
N ILE A 138 -12.02 -4.47 -2.69
CA ILE A 138 -12.46 -3.58 -1.60
C ILE A 138 -11.26 -3.11 -0.78
N GLY A 139 -11.10 -1.78 -0.63
CA GLY A 139 -9.96 -1.17 0.02
C GLY A 139 -9.73 -1.57 1.49
N ASN A 140 -10.80 -1.91 2.24
CA ASN A 140 -10.69 -2.35 3.64
C ASN A 140 -10.11 -3.76 3.80
N MET A 141 -9.92 -4.50 2.71
CA MET A 141 -9.38 -5.86 2.80
C MET A 141 -7.89 -5.88 3.14
N ALA A 142 -7.16 -4.79 2.97
CA ALA A 142 -5.80 -4.67 3.53
C ALA A 142 -5.85 -4.80 5.06
N ALA A 143 -6.66 -3.99 5.74
CA ALA A 143 -6.84 -4.07 7.19
C ALA A 143 -7.42 -5.43 7.62
N GLY A 144 -8.44 -5.94 6.91
CA GLY A 144 -9.08 -7.22 7.22
C GLY A 144 -8.11 -8.42 7.13
N ASN A 145 -7.29 -8.49 6.08
CA ASN A 145 -6.31 -9.58 5.93
C ASN A 145 -5.18 -9.49 6.97
N ILE A 146 -4.74 -8.28 7.34
CA ILE A 146 -3.77 -8.09 8.44
C ILE A 146 -4.39 -8.55 9.76
N ALA A 147 -5.64 -8.15 10.06
CA ALA A 147 -6.32 -8.57 11.28
C ALA A 147 -6.46 -10.09 11.38
N ILE A 148 -6.82 -10.77 10.28
CA ILE A 148 -6.90 -12.23 10.22
C ILE A 148 -5.51 -12.86 10.45
N ARG A 149 -4.47 -12.36 9.78
CA ARG A 149 -3.12 -12.88 9.86
C ARG A 149 -2.56 -12.86 11.28
N PHE A 150 -2.75 -11.76 12.00
CA PHE A 150 -2.17 -11.56 13.33
C PHE A 150 -3.17 -11.82 14.46
N GLY A 151 -4.39 -12.22 14.16
CA GLY A 151 -5.43 -12.52 15.12
C GLY A 151 -5.92 -11.28 15.88
N ALA A 152 -5.85 -10.10 15.28
CA ALA A 152 -6.38 -8.88 15.87
C ALA A 152 -7.91 -8.92 15.90
N LYS A 153 -8.51 -8.68 17.05
CA LYS A 153 -9.96 -8.72 17.30
C LYS A 153 -10.50 -7.39 17.82
N GLY A 154 -9.64 -6.42 18.03
CA GLY A 154 -9.99 -5.05 18.35
C GLY A 154 -10.51 -4.27 17.15
N PRO A 155 -10.48 -2.92 17.18
CA PRO A 155 -10.92 -2.10 16.06
C PRO A 155 -10.23 -2.47 14.75
N CYS A 156 -11.00 -2.74 13.70
CA CYS A 156 -10.47 -3.03 12.36
C CYS A 156 -11.22 -2.18 11.34
N THR A 157 -10.53 -1.20 10.77
CA THR A 157 -11.13 -0.27 9.83
C THR A 157 -10.16 0.22 8.78
N ASN A 158 -10.69 0.86 7.77
CA ASN A 158 -9.95 1.54 6.73
C ASN A 158 -10.42 3.01 6.67
N ILE A 159 -9.49 3.91 6.44
CA ILE A 159 -9.76 5.32 6.18
C ILE A 159 -9.28 5.61 4.76
N VAL A 160 -10.09 6.35 4.00
CA VAL A 160 -9.74 6.73 2.63
C VAL A 160 -9.76 8.25 2.53
N THR A 161 -8.59 8.82 2.37
CA THR A 161 -8.37 10.27 2.19
C THR A 161 -7.37 10.53 1.05
N ALA A 162 -7.46 9.74 -0.02
CA ALA A 162 -6.58 9.79 -1.18
C ALA A 162 -5.09 9.70 -0.77
N CYS A 163 -4.26 10.66 -1.19
CA CYS A 163 -2.82 10.66 -0.90
C CYS A 163 -2.49 10.76 0.61
N ALA A 164 -3.42 11.20 1.45
CA ALA A 164 -3.24 11.33 2.89
C ALA A 164 -3.74 10.09 3.68
N THR A 165 -4.19 9.04 3.00
CA THR A 165 -4.79 7.85 3.61
C THR A 165 -3.91 7.25 4.70
N GLY A 166 -2.63 6.98 4.42
CA GLY A 166 -1.71 6.41 5.40
C GLY A 166 -1.53 7.30 6.64
N THR A 167 -1.33 8.60 6.44
CA THR A 167 -1.20 9.56 7.54
C THR A 167 -2.47 9.63 8.40
N ASN A 168 -3.65 9.60 7.78
CA ASN A 168 -4.90 9.61 8.53
C ASN A 168 -5.14 8.30 9.28
N CYS A 169 -4.75 7.16 8.72
CA CYS A 169 -4.81 5.88 9.42
C CYS A 169 -3.94 5.90 10.69
N ILE A 170 -2.70 6.41 10.59
CA ILE A 170 -1.79 6.55 11.74
C ILE A 170 -2.39 7.50 12.80
N GLY A 171 -2.95 8.64 12.37
CA GLY A 171 -3.60 9.59 13.27
C GLY A 171 -4.81 9.00 14.00
N GLU A 172 -5.57 8.14 13.35
CA GLU A 172 -6.72 7.47 13.97
C GLU A 172 -6.28 6.36 14.93
N ALA A 173 -5.30 5.55 14.57
CA ALA A 173 -4.71 4.56 15.45
C ALA A 173 -4.13 5.20 16.72
N PHE A 174 -3.41 6.33 16.56
CA PHE A 174 -2.96 7.13 17.69
C PHE A 174 -4.11 7.54 18.63
N ARG A 175 -5.25 8.02 18.06
CA ARG A 175 -6.42 8.39 18.86
C ARG A 175 -7.04 7.20 19.57
N MET A 176 -7.17 6.06 18.88
CA MET A 176 -7.74 4.84 19.47
C MET A 176 -6.95 4.37 20.69
N ILE A 177 -5.61 4.39 20.64
CA ILE A 177 -4.78 4.04 21.79
C ILE A 177 -4.88 5.10 22.89
N LYS A 178 -4.78 6.39 22.52
CA LYS A 178 -4.85 7.51 23.46
C LYS A 178 -6.15 7.56 24.23
N ASP A 179 -7.26 7.23 23.57
CA ASP A 179 -8.63 7.26 24.13
C ASP A 179 -9.04 5.89 24.74
N ASP A 180 -8.07 4.99 24.94
CA ASP A 180 -8.22 3.68 25.60
C ASP A 180 -9.16 2.68 24.88
N LEU A 181 -9.28 2.80 23.55
CA LEU A 181 -10.03 1.85 22.72
C LEU A 181 -9.18 0.64 22.31
N ALA A 182 -7.87 0.78 22.29
CA ALA A 182 -6.90 -0.27 21.94
C ALA A 182 -5.62 -0.12 22.74
N ASP A 183 -4.83 -1.18 22.83
CA ASP A 183 -3.49 -1.17 23.43
C ASP A 183 -2.38 -1.25 22.38
N VAL A 184 -2.65 -1.94 21.28
CA VAL A 184 -1.74 -2.12 20.13
C VAL A 184 -2.51 -1.92 18.85
N MET A 185 -1.91 -1.22 17.90
CA MET A 185 -2.52 -0.96 16.58
C MET A 185 -1.49 -1.16 15.47
N ILE A 186 -1.81 -1.95 14.45
CA ILE A 186 -1.11 -1.89 13.16
C ILE A 186 -1.77 -0.79 12.33
N SER A 187 -0.96 0.14 11.82
CA SER A 187 -1.50 1.28 11.07
C SER A 187 -0.62 1.68 9.90
N GLY A 188 -1.25 2.22 8.87
CA GLY A 188 -0.52 2.71 7.69
C GLY A 188 -1.39 2.84 6.45
N GLY A 189 -0.72 2.88 5.29
CA GLY A 189 -1.36 2.93 3.99
C GLY A 189 -0.71 1.99 2.99
N THR A 190 -1.45 1.62 1.96
CA THR A 190 -0.96 0.77 0.87
C THR A 190 -1.60 1.18 -0.45
N GLU A 191 -0.84 1.08 -1.54
CA GLU A 191 -1.38 1.39 -2.88
C GLU A 191 -0.66 0.59 -3.96
N ALA A 192 -1.39 0.10 -4.96
CA ALA A 192 -0.87 -0.64 -6.10
C ALA A 192 -1.53 -0.21 -7.41
N SER A 193 -1.60 1.10 -7.66
CA SER A 193 -2.38 1.70 -8.74
C SER A 193 -1.56 2.06 -9.99
N ILE A 194 -0.40 1.45 -10.23
CA ILE A 194 0.30 1.60 -11.52
C ILE A 194 -0.31 0.60 -12.52
N THR A 195 -1.45 0.99 -13.08
CA THR A 195 -2.23 0.22 -14.05
C THR A 195 -2.60 1.10 -15.25
N PRO A 196 -2.92 0.53 -16.41
CA PRO A 196 -3.32 1.32 -17.58
C PRO A 196 -4.44 2.32 -17.30
N LEU A 197 -5.52 1.90 -16.64
CA LEU A 197 -6.66 2.75 -16.36
C LEU A 197 -6.31 3.88 -15.38
N SER A 198 -5.57 3.58 -14.33
CA SER A 198 -5.13 4.58 -13.36
C SER A 198 -4.22 5.62 -14.00
N ILE A 199 -3.20 5.18 -14.75
CA ILE A 199 -2.29 6.11 -15.44
C ILE A 199 -3.04 6.97 -16.47
N ALA A 200 -3.99 6.40 -17.21
CA ALA A 200 -4.83 7.14 -18.12
C ALA A 200 -5.70 8.16 -17.38
N GLY A 201 -6.36 7.76 -16.30
CA GLY A 201 -7.22 8.61 -15.47
C GLY A 201 -6.46 9.80 -14.87
N PHE A 202 -5.34 9.55 -14.20
CA PHE A 202 -4.48 10.61 -13.63
C PHE A 202 -3.84 11.49 -14.71
N THR A 203 -3.54 10.95 -15.90
CA THR A 203 -3.08 11.74 -17.05
C THR A 203 -4.17 12.67 -17.56
N SER A 204 -5.41 12.18 -17.62
CA SER A 204 -6.58 12.98 -18.03
C SER A 204 -6.88 14.12 -17.05
N LEU A 205 -6.72 13.87 -15.75
CA LEU A 205 -6.74 14.92 -14.72
C LEU A 205 -5.57 15.89 -14.83
N THR A 206 -4.68 15.67 -15.77
CA THR A 206 -3.45 16.45 -15.89
C THR A 206 -2.57 16.43 -14.63
N ALA A 207 -2.69 15.40 -13.80
CA ALA A 207 -1.95 15.26 -12.54
C ALA A 207 -0.55 14.68 -12.71
N LEU A 208 -0.31 13.90 -13.78
CA LEU A 208 0.98 13.22 -13.97
C LEU A 208 1.97 14.03 -14.81
N SER A 209 3.24 13.91 -14.45
CA SER A 209 4.37 14.42 -15.22
C SER A 209 4.48 13.72 -16.58
N LYS A 210 4.82 14.50 -17.59
CA LYS A 210 5.13 14.02 -18.95
C LYS A 210 6.64 13.99 -19.21
N SER A 211 7.45 14.16 -18.17
CA SER A 211 8.91 14.04 -18.29
C SER A 211 9.29 12.65 -18.79
N THR A 212 10.38 12.60 -19.54
CA THR A 212 11.05 11.36 -19.93
C THR A 212 12.39 11.19 -19.20
N ASP A 213 12.73 12.13 -18.32
CA ASP A 213 13.90 12.06 -17.45
C ASP A 213 13.45 11.65 -16.03
N PRO A 214 13.82 10.44 -15.56
CA PRO A 214 13.46 9.97 -14.22
C PRO A 214 13.92 10.89 -13.11
N LEU A 215 15.10 11.52 -13.24
CA LEU A 215 15.68 12.39 -12.21
C LEU A 215 14.99 13.77 -12.14
N ARG A 216 14.29 14.17 -13.21
CA ARG A 216 13.56 15.45 -13.29
C ARG A 216 12.04 15.29 -13.28
N ALA A 217 11.54 14.08 -13.17
CA ALA A 217 10.10 13.81 -13.25
C ALA A 217 9.32 14.28 -12.02
N SER A 218 9.93 14.20 -10.82
CA SER A 218 9.34 14.67 -9.54
C SER A 218 10.38 15.50 -8.80
N ILE A 219 10.25 16.81 -8.89
CA ILE A 219 11.19 17.79 -8.33
C ILE A 219 10.41 18.83 -7.52
N PRO A 220 9.86 18.44 -6.35
CA PRO A 220 9.07 19.33 -5.51
C PRO A 220 9.91 20.56 -5.10
N PHE A 221 9.25 21.72 -5.07
CA PHE A 221 9.83 23.03 -4.78
C PHE A 221 10.81 23.60 -5.82
N ASP A 222 11.25 22.81 -6.83
CA ASP A 222 12.08 23.31 -7.92
C ASP A 222 11.32 24.32 -8.79
N LYS A 223 12.04 25.32 -9.35
CA LYS A 223 11.46 26.34 -10.24
C LYS A 223 10.85 25.71 -11.52
N GLU A 224 11.48 24.63 -12.01
CA GLU A 224 11.05 23.92 -13.21
C GLU A 224 10.10 22.74 -12.91
N ARG A 225 9.60 22.66 -11.67
CA ARG A 225 8.71 21.57 -11.29
C ARG A 225 7.51 21.50 -12.23
N ASN A 226 7.15 20.27 -12.57
CA ASN A 226 5.96 19.95 -13.34
C ASN A 226 4.94 19.28 -12.40
N ARG A 227 4.51 18.07 -12.71
CA ARG A 227 3.44 17.34 -12.05
C ARG A 227 3.98 16.15 -11.28
N ALA A 228 3.13 15.47 -10.52
CA ALA A 228 3.49 14.28 -9.77
C ALA A 228 3.87 13.09 -10.67
N VAL A 229 4.55 12.11 -10.11
CA VAL A 229 4.78 10.79 -10.71
C VAL A 229 3.98 9.76 -9.94
N ALA A 230 3.31 8.85 -10.66
CA ALA A 230 2.59 7.75 -10.03
C ALA A 230 3.57 6.83 -9.27
N LYS A 231 3.20 6.41 -8.09
CA LYS A 231 4.03 5.52 -7.26
C LYS A 231 3.19 4.47 -6.55
N ASN A 232 3.79 3.32 -6.30
CA ASN A 232 3.28 2.31 -5.40
C ASN A 232 3.89 2.54 -4.03
N GLU A 233 3.07 2.74 -3.02
CA GLU A 233 3.54 2.92 -1.64
C GLU A 233 2.70 2.11 -0.67
N PRO A 234 3.29 1.15 0.03
CA PRO A 234 2.85 0.83 1.37
C PRO A 234 3.93 1.20 2.38
N ILE A 235 3.57 2.01 3.35
CA ILE A 235 4.32 2.17 4.58
C ILE A 235 3.37 1.77 5.70
N SER A 236 3.69 0.69 6.43
CA SER A 236 2.98 0.30 7.63
C SER A 236 3.78 0.76 8.85
N TRP A 237 3.08 1.35 9.80
CA TRP A 237 3.59 1.72 11.11
C TRP A 237 2.80 0.94 12.15
N GLU A 238 3.48 0.30 13.09
CA GLU A 238 2.87 -0.24 14.29
C GLU A 238 3.03 0.78 15.43
N LEU A 239 1.92 1.14 16.07
CA LEU A 239 1.85 2.10 17.17
C LEU A 239 1.53 1.38 18.48
#